data_e0ba607585adf6bd6f4fc6a97011ae19
#
_entry.id   e0ba607585adf6bd6f4fc6a97011ae19
#
_cell.length_a   1.000
_cell.length_b   1.000
_cell.length_c   1.000
_cell.angle_alpha   90.00
_cell.angle_beta   90.00
_cell.angle_gamma   90.00
#
_symmetry.space_group_name_H-M   'P 1'
#
loop_
_entity.id
_entity.type
_entity.pdbx_description
1 polymer ?
#
loop_
_entity_poly.entity_id
_entity_poly.type
_entity_poly.pdbx_seq_one_letter_code
_entity_poly.pdbx_strand_id
1 'polypeptide(L)'
;MLRNLTFFALLLCINLNAQVTQEIFESFKLQERRDVQYYFPEDYDEEKKYPLIVVLDGEYLFDQVVANAKFYSRFHGMPACIVVGINQSKKSIRLDDCAFEPDSGLPSEKAKQFFEFLGMEMIPYLDLNYSTAPFKMVVGYDITANFMNYWLFKDNSLFNAYINISPTLAPDMETRVPARLMAFDKQIFYQLIVESEKSDDTPRIKQMSNAISAIDKESLHYDFMEYQGADHISIATYGIGKAFDNIFRMFKPISPKEYKEKILASEGPVFQYLEDKYQGIEDLFGFKKTVDLNDIMAIYAASRKKEDVESLKPLSGMCKKEFPDTMMGFYFEGEYYEQLGEPKKAFKTFEKAFAMDEIDFLTKEMALEKIDALKADFGY
;
A
#
# COMPACT_ATOMS: atom_id res chain seq x y z
N MET A 1 -50.85 -32.40 37.37
CA MET A 1 -50.38 -32.36 35.98
C MET A 1 -49.54 -31.11 35.79
N LEU A 2 -48.23 -31.19 36.07
CA LEU A 2 -47.28 -30.12 35.78
C LEU A 2 -46.71 -30.35 34.36
N ARG A 3 -46.89 -29.37 33.47
CA ARG A 3 -46.36 -29.39 32.12
C ARG A 3 -45.09 -28.58 32.10
N ASN A 4 -43.94 -29.27 32.04
CA ASN A 4 -42.61 -28.66 31.90
C ASN A 4 -42.49 -27.93 30.55
N LEU A 5 -42.36 -26.62 30.57
CA LEU A 5 -41.98 -25.79 29.45
C LEU A 5 -40.45 -25.71 29.42
N THR A 6 -39.84 -26.55 28.60
CA THR A 6 -38.40 -26.45 28.32
C THR A 6 -38.15 -25.27 27.36
N PHE A 7 -37.58 -24.22 27.90
CA PHE A 7 -37.13 -23.08 27.12
C PHE A 7 -35.82 -23.47 26.43
N PHE A 8 -35.87 -23.73 25.13
CA PHE A 8 -34.68 -23.97 24.32
C PHE A 8 -34.12 -22.57 23.95
N ALA A 9 -33.14 -22.09 24.74
CA ALA A 9 -32.37 -20.91 24.44
C ALA A 9 -31.44 -21.25 23.27
N LEU A 10 -31.82 -20.85 22.05
CA LEU A 10 -30.97 -20.87 20.88
C LEU A 10 -29.87 -19.81 21.10
N LEU A 11 -28.70 -20.24 21.56
CA LEU A 11 -27.48 -19.42 21.54
C LEU A 11 -27.11 -19.21 20.07
N LEU A 12 -27.56 -18.13 19.47
CA LEU A 12 -26.95 -17.59 18.27
C LEU A 12 -25.54 -17.14 18.67
N CYS A 13 -24.54 -17.95 18.36
CA CYS A 13 -23.15 -17.49 18.30
C CYS A 13 -23.06 -16.50 17.13
N ILE A 14 -23.34 -15.24 17.39
CA ILE A 14 -22.94 -14.17 16.49
C ILE A 14 -21.41 -14.13 16.58
N ASN A 15 -20.73 -14.62 15.56
CA ASN A 15 -19.32 -14.36 15.37
C ASN A 15 -19.19 -12.84 15.11
N LEU A 16 -19.08 -12.07 16.20
CA LEU A 16 -18.61 -10.70 16.14
C LEU A 16 -17.12 -10.77 15.86
N ASN A 17 -16.77 -10.82 14.58
CA ASN A 17 -15.41 -10.53 14.14
C ASN A 17 -15.14 -9.06 14.45
N ALA A 18 -14.63 -8.79 15.65
CA ALA A 18 -14.15 -7.47 15.98
C ALA A 18 -12.95 -7.18 15.08
N GLN A 19 -13.08 -6.20 14.19
CA GLN A 19 -11.97 -5.78 13.31
C GLN A 19 -10.76 -5.27 14.10
N VAL A 20 -10.99 -4.81 15.34
CA VAL A 20 -9.96 -4.37 16.27
C VAL A 20 -10.01 -5.27 17.49
N THR A 21 -8.88 -5.88 17.81
CA THR A 21 -8.69 -6.67 19.04
C THR A 21 -7.49 -6.15 19.82
N GLN A 22 -7.48 -6.43 21.11
CA GLN A 22 -6.33 -6.14 21.97
C GLN A 22 -5.94 -7.41 22.72
N GLU A 23 -4.65 -7.68 22.72
CA GLU A 23 -4.09 -8.88 23.37
C GLU A 23 -2.88 -8.50 24.22
N ILE A 24 -2.57 -9.34 25.19
CA ILE A 24 -1.36 -9.22 26.01
C ILE A 24 -0.31 -10.18 25.46
N PHE A 25 0.78 -9.63 24.94
CA PHE A 25 1.94 -10.38 24.48
C PHE A 25 2.96 -10.55 25.60
N GLU A 26 3.34 -11.78 25.90
CA GLU A 26 4.40 -12.07 26.88
C GLU A 26 5.75 -12.11 26.16
N SER A 27 6.62 -11.15 26.46
CA SER A 27 7.92 -11.02 25.80
C SER A 27 9.06 -11.56 26.68
N PHE A 28 9.87 -12.45 26.13
CA PHE A 28 11.11 -12.89 26.74
C PHE A 28 12.21 -11.84 26.68
N LYS A 29 12.23 -11.03 25.59
CA LYS A 29 13.24 -9.99 25.41
C LYS A 29 13.06 -8.82 26.38
N LEU A 30 11.80 -8.43 26.58
CA LEU A 30 11.44 -7.37 27.52
C LEU A 30 11.32 -7.88 28.96
N GLN A 31 11.13 -9.18 29.16
CA GLN A 31 10.79 -9.81 30.46
C GLN A 31 9.55 -9.19 31.10
N GLU A 32 8.59 -8.77 30.28
CA GLU A 32 7.33 -8.16 30.69
C GLU A 32 6.20 -8.48 29.72
N ARG A 33 4.99 -8.10 30.13
CA ARG A 33 3.78 -8.16 29.30
C ARG A 33 3.61 -6.85 28.58
N ARG A 34 3.28 -6.94 27.28
CA ARG A 34 3.02 -5.78 26.43
C ARG A 34 1.62 -5.86 25.86
N ASP A 35 0.84 -4.78 26.01
CA ASP A 35 -0.45 -4.65 25.35
C ASP A 35 -0.24 -4.36 23.88
N VAL A 36 -0.89 -5.16 23.02
CA VAL A 36 -0.79 -5.07 21.56
C VAL A 36 -2.19 -4.97 20.98
N GLN A 37 -2.40 -4.02 20.10
CA GLN A 37 -3.65 -3.80 19.37
C GLN A 37 -3.51 -4.35 17.95
N TYR A 38 -4.54 -5.01 17.46
CA TYR A 38 -4.59 -5.58 16.12
C TYR A 38 -5.80 -5.05 15.37
N TYR A 39 -5.60 -4.71 14.11
CA TYR A 39 -6.67 -4.46 13.16
C TYR A 39 -6.48 -5.39 11.96
N PHE A 40 -7.56 -6.08 11.59
CA PHE A 40 -7.64 -6.87 10.36
C PHE A 40 -8.66 -6.24 9.40
N PRO A 41 -8.42 -6.30 8.07
CA PRO A 41 -9.40 -5.86 7.09
C PRO A 41 -10.76 -6.55 7.27
N GLU A 42 -11.83 -5.90 6.81
CA GLU A 42 -13.21 -6.42 6.93
C GLU A 42 -13.36 -7.78 6.24
N ASP A 43 -12.73 -7.93 5.06
CA ASP A 43 -12.72 -9.17 4.26
C ASP A 43 -11.38 -9.89 4.41
N TYR A 44 -10.85 -10.00 5.64
CA TYR A 44 -9.61 -10.72 5.90
C TYR A 44 -9.73 -12.19 5.49
N ASP A 45 -8.77 -12.64 4.68
CA ASP A 45 -8.73 -13.96 4.08
C ASP A 45 -7.30 -14.52 4.26
N GLU A 46 -7.16 -15.65 4.90
CA GLU A 46 -5.86 -16.28 5.19
C GLU A 46 -5.10 -16.69 3.91
N GLU A 47 -5.79 -16.84 2.78
CA GLU A 47 -5.16 -17.18 1.50
C GLU A 47 -4.54 -15.96 0.80
N LYS A 48 -4.91 -14.73 1.21
CA LYS A 48 -4.37 -13.47 0.68
C LYS A 48 -3.21 -12.97 1.52
N LYS A 49 -2.41 -12.08 0.94
CA LYS A 49 -1.31 -11.42 1.64
C LYS A 49 -1.60 -9.94 1.85
N TYR A 50 -1.27 -9.44 3.05
CA TYR A 50 -1.56 -8.09 3.49
C TYR A 50 -0.28 -7.38 3.95
N PRO A 51 0.04 -6.17 3.45
CA PRO A 51 1.07 -5.35 4.04
C PRO A 51 0.84 -5.18 5.55
N LEU A 52 1.94 -5.19 6.31
CA LEU A 52 1.92 -5.02 7.75
C LEU A 52 2.32 -3.59 8.11
N ILE A 53 1.50 -2.92 8.91
CA ILE A 53 1.79 -1.61 9.48
C ILE A 53 2.00 -1.77 10.98
N VAL A 54 3.23 -1.57 11.44
CA VAL A 54 3.58 -1.55 12.87
C VAL A 54 3.54 -0.12 13.36
N VAL A 55 2.72 0.13 14.37
CA VAL A 55 2.50 1.46 14.95
C VAL A 55 3.12 1.48 16.34
N LEU A 56 4.20 2.22 16.51
CA LEU A 56 4.72 2.55 17.83
C LEU A 56 3.83 3.62 18.46
N ASP A 57 3.86 3.76 19.78
CA ASP A 57 2.88 4.60 20.48
C ASP A 57 1.42 4.21 20.16
N GLY A 58 1.12 2.90 20.16
CA GLY A 58 -0.16 2.35 19.74
C GLY A 58 -1.36 3.06 20.38
N GLU A 59 -1.30 3.39 21.66
CA GLU A 59 -2.34 4.11 22.39
C GLU A 59 -2.66 5.50 21.85
N TYR A 60 -1.75 6.13 21.10
CA TYR A 60 -1.94 7.47 20.53
C TYR A 60 -2.22 7.46 19.04
N LEU A 61 -1.57 6.56 18.29
CA LEU A 61 -1.54 6.59 16.83
C LEU A 61 -2.38 5.51 16.17
N PHE A 62 -2.66 4.40 16.86
CA PHE A 62 -3.29 3.23 16.25
C PHE A 62 -4.62 3.55 15.58
N ASP A 63 -5.53 4.24 16.27
CA ASP A 63 -6.85 4.56 15.73
C ASP A 63 -6.76 5.48 14.49
N GLN A 64 -5.82 6.42 14.48
CA GLN A 64 -5.61 7.32 13.34
C GLN A 64 -5.06 6.56 12.13
N VAL A 65 -4.10 5.64 12.36
CA VAL A 65 -3.53 4.80 11.31
C VAL A 65 -4.60 3.87 10.74
N VAL A 66 -5.39 3.21 11.60
CA VAL A 66 -6.50 2.32 11.18
C VAL A 66 -7.57 3.10 10.41
N ALA A 67 -7.97 4.28 10.87
CA ALA A 67 -8.97 5.10 10.18
C ALA A 67 -8.52 5.48 8.76
N ASN A 68 -7.26 5.89 8.61
CA ASN A 68 -6.68 6.18 7.30
C ASN A 68 -6.56 4.92 6.43
N ALA A 69 -6.08 3.80 6.98
CA ALA A 69 -5.96 2.53 6.25
C ALA A 69 -7.32 2.06 5.71
N LYS A 70 -8.38 2.11 6.53
CA LYS A 70 -9.76 1.82 6.12
C LYS A 70 -10.24 2.73 4.99
N PHE A 71 -10.01 4.04 5.13
CA PHE A 71 -10.46 5.01 4.14
C PHE A 71 -9.77 4.80 2.79
N TYR A 72 -8.44 4.75 2.78
CA TYR A 72 -7.68 4.62 1.54
C TYR A 72 -7.90 3.26 0.85
N SER A 73 -7.99 2.16 1.59
CA SER A 73 -8.26 0.84 1.00
C SER A 73 -9.64 0.74 0.38
N ARG A 74 -10.66 1.35 1.00
CA ARG A 74 -12.03 1.38 0.46
C ARG A 74 -12.11 2.07 -0.90
N PHE A 75 -11.29 3.08 -1.15
CA PHE A 75 -11.26 3.85 -2.39
C PHE A 75 -10.10 3.44 -3.32
N HIS A 76 -9.56 2.24 -3.16
CA HIS A 76 -8.48 1.69 -3.99
C HIS A 76 -7.20 2.56 -4.01
N GLY A 77 -7.01 3.40 -2.99
CA GLY A 77 -5.82 4.24 -2.84
C GLY A 77 -4.61 3.51 -2.26
N MET A 78 -4.87 2.38 -1.55
CA MET A 78 -3.87 1.47 -1.01
C MET A 78 -4.45 0.06 -0.89
N PRO A 79 -3.61 -0.99 -0.73
CA PRO A 79 -4.09 -2.32 -0.41
C PRO A 79 -4.71 -2.37 0.99
N ALA A 80 -5.58 -3.34 1.23
CA ALA A 80 -5.98 -3.68 2.59
C ALA A 80 -4.74 -4.11 3.38
N CYS A 81 -4.62 -3.67 4.64
CA CYS A 81 -3.44 -3.87 5.48
C CYS A 81 -3.82 -4.47 6.84
N ILE A 82 -2.90 -5.23 7.43
CA ILE A 82 -2.93 -5.55 8.86
C ILE A 82 -2.23 -4.41 9.59
N VAL A 83 -2.85 -3.88 10.66
CA VAL A 83 -2.23 -2.85 11.50
C VAL A 83 -2.03 -3.41 12.90
N VAL A 84 -0.83 -3.25 13.43
CA VAL A 84 -0.46 -3.71 14.78
C VAL A 84 0.09 -2.55 15.58
N GLY A 85 -0.60 -2.18 16.65
CA GLY A 85 -0.20 -1.12 17.57
C GLY A 85 0.53 -1.69 18.79
N ILE A 86 1.74 -1.23 19.05
CA ILE A 86 2.51 -1.58 20.24
C ILE A 86 2.27 -0.50 21.30
N ASN A 87 1.56 -0.86 22.37
CA ASN A 87 1.26 0.09 23.43
C ASN A 87 2.46 0.29 24.35
N GLN A 88 2.76 1.57 24.61
CA GLN A 88 3.84 2.02 25.47
C GLN A 88 3.29 3.00 26.54
N SER A 89 2.05 2.73 26.99
CA SER A 89 1.12 3.62 27.72
C SER A 89 1.68 4.22 29.02
N LYS A 90 2.69 3.62 29.60
CA LYS A 90 3.33 4.22 30.75
C LYS A 90 4.47 5.12 30.27
N LYS A 91 4.44 6.40 30.64
CA LYS A 91 5.43 7.39 30.21
C LYS A 91 6.89 6.92 30.40
N SER A 92 7.19 6.21 31.49
CA SER A 92 8.51 5.65 31.73
C SER A 92 8.86 4.54 30.73
N ILE A 93 7.91 3.66 30.38
CA ILE A 93 8.13 2.56 29.41
C ILE A 93 8.46 3.13 28.04
N ARG A 94 7.69 4.10 27.56
CA ARG A 94 7.93 4.76 26.27
C ARG A 94 9.33 5.36 26.18
N LEU A 95 9.74 6.07 27.22
CA LEU A 95 11.07 6.66 27.28
C LEU A 95 12.17 5.59 27.37
N ASP A 96 11.98 4.57 28.20
CA ASP A 96 12.93 3.47 28.36
C ASP A 96 13.11 2.66 27.06
N ASP A 97 12.00 2.31 26.37
CA ASP A 97 11.99 1.56 25.12
C ASP A 97 12.70 2.28 23.97
N CYS A 98 12.75 3.61 24.01
CA CYS A 98 13.25 4.42 22.88
C CYS A 98 14.47 5.28 23.26
N ALA A 99 14.95 5.17 24.50
CA ALA A 99 16.08 5.94 24.97
C ALA A 99 17.37 5.64 24.18
N PHE A 100 18.20 6.65 24.08
CA PHE A 100 19.53 6.55 23.47
C PHE A 100 20.60 7.09 24.43
N GLU A 101 21.83 6.62 24.25
CA GLU A 101 22.98 7.11 24.98
C GLU A 101 23.32 8.52 24.51
N PRO A 102 23.43 9.51 25.43
CA PRO A 102 23.62 10.92 25.07
C PRO A 102 24.86 11.20 24.23
N ASP A 103 25.94 10.47 24.47
CA ASP A 103 27.23 10.70 23.80
C ASP A 103 27.34 10.03 22.43
N SER A 104 26.75 8.87 22.28
CA SER A 104 26.89 8.03 21.06
C SER A 104 25.68 8.00 20.16
N GLY A 105 24.52 8.41 20.65
CA GLY A 105 23.25 8.27 19.94
C GLY A 105 22.84 6.81 19.67
N LEU A 106 23.49 5.83 20.32
CA LEU A 106 23.13 4.42 20.21
C LEU A 106 21.95 4.08 21.15
N PRO A 107 21.14 3.07 20.84
CA PRO A 107 20.07 2.64 21.74
C PRO A 107 20.60 2.28 23.14
N SER A 108 19.90 2.72 24.17
CA SER A 108 20.16 2.29 25.55
C SER A 108 19.95 0.77 25.70
N GLU A 109 20.32 0.21 26.85
CA GLU A 109 20.15 -1.24 27.05
C GLU A 109 18.68 -1.68 26.96
N LYS A 110 17.74 -0.91 27.52
CA LYS A 110 16.31 -1.20 27.37
C LYS A 110 15.81 -0.99 25.95
N ALA A 111 16.27 0.02 25.26
CA ALA A 111 15.94 0.25 23.86
C ALA A 111 16.47 -0.87 22.96
N LYS A 112 17.61 -1.48 23.26
CA LYS A 112 18.08 -2.70 22.58
C LYS A 112 17.14 -3.89 22.82
N GLN A 113 16.67 -4.07 24.06
CA GLN A 113 15.69 -5.13 24.37
C GLN A 113 14.38 -4.92 23.59
N PHE A 114 13.89 -3.68 23.50
CA PHE A 114 12.69 -3.36 22.72
C PHE A 114 12.92 -3.55 21.22
N PHE A 115 14.11 -3.20 20.72
CA PHE A 115 14.51 -3.50 19.36
C PHE A 115 14.52 -5.00 19.07
N GLU A 116 15.08 -5.82 19.98
CA GLU A 116 15.07 -7.27 19.87
C GLU A 116 13.66 -7.87 19.98
N PHE A 117 12.82 -7.34 20.87
CA PHE A 117 11.40 -7.75 20.96
C PHE A 117 10.68 -7.59 19.63
N LEU A 118 10.77 -6.42 19.00
CA LEU A 118 10.13 -6.19 17.70
C LEU A 118 10.68 -7.13 16.62
N GLY A 119 12.01 -7.25 16.53
CA GLY A 119 12.65 -7.96 15.42
C GLY A 119 12.75 -9.47 15.58
N MET A 120 12.78 -9.98 16.81
CA MET A 120 13.02 -11.40 17.08
C MET A 120 11.79 -12.12 17.67
N GLU A 121 10.79 -11.38 18.16
CA GLU A 121 9.58 -11.95 18.72
C GLU A 121 8.33 -11.47 17.97
N MET A 122 8.04 -10.17 17.97
CA MET A 122 6.78 -9.63 17.46
C MET A 122 6.63 -9.84 15.94
N ILE A 123 7.57 -9.39 15.13
CA ILE A 123 7.47 -9.53 13.66
C ILE A 123 7.46 -11.00 13.24
N PRO A 124 8.35 -11.89 13.74
CA PRO A 124 8.26 -13.32 13.45
C PRO A 124 6.94 -13.97 13.90
N TYR A 125 6.39 -13.57 15.05
CA TYR A 125 5.10 -14.03 15.51
C TYR A 125 3.97 -13.62 14.53
N LEU A 126 3.97 -12.38 14.07
CA LEU A 126 3.00 -11.87 13.10
C LEU A 126 3.11 -12.62 11.76
N ASP A 127 4.33 -12.82 11.27
CA ASP A 127 4.58 -13.51 10.00
C ASP A 127 4.19 -15.02 10.05
N LEU A 128 4.26 -15.62 11.23
CA LEU A 128 3.89 -17.02 11.43
C LEU A 128 2.38 -17.23 11.58
N ASN A 129 1.71 -16.33 12.28
CA ASN A 129 0.31 -16.52 12.67
C ASN A 129 -0.70 -15.80 11.77
N TYR A 130 -0.26 -14.85 10.95
CA TYR A 130 -1.13 -14.06 10.09
C TYR A 130 -0.56 -13.98 8.66
N SER A 131 -1.44 -13.71 7.72
CA SER A 131 -1.10 -13.64 6.29
C SER A 131 -0.42 -12.32 5.91
N THR A 132 0.71 -12.00 6.55
CA THR A 132 1.49 -10.79 6.24
C THR A 132 2.19 -10.91 4.89
N ALA A 133 2.26 -9.79 4.17
CA ALA A 133 3.08 -9.62 2.98
C ALA A 133 4.55 -9.28 3.35
N PRO A 134 5.50 -9.44 2.42
CA PRO A 134 6.88 -8.97 2.62
C PRO A 134 6.99 -7.48 2.90
N PHE A 135 6.10 -6.66 2.33
CA PHE A 135 6.09 -5.22 2.56
C PHE A 135 5.63 -4.88 3.97
N LYS A 136 6.51 -4.27 4.73
CA LYS A 136 6.26 -3.85 6.11
C LYS A 136 6.54 -2.36 6.27
N MET A 137 5.69 -1.70 7.04
CA MET A 137 5.79 -0.27 7.34
C MET A 137 5.85 -0.07 8.85
N VAL A 138 6.57 0.95 9.28
CA VAL A 138 6.60 1.40 10.68
C VAL A 138 6.21 2.86 10.78
N VAL A 139 5.40 3.18 11.79
CA VAL A 139 4.95 4.52 12.13
C VAL A 139 5.44 4.86 13.53
N GLY A 140 6.08 5.99 13.68
CA GLY A 140 6.56 6.49 14.97
C GLY A 140 6.41 8.00 15.09
N TYR A 141 6.37 8.48 16.32
CA TYR A 141 6.14 9.87 16.69
C TYR A 141 7.13 10.31 17.77
N ASP A 142 7.73 11.48 17.62
CA ASP A 142 8.68 12.04 18.57
C ASP A 142 9.87 11.08 18.82
N ILE A 143 10.10 10.59 20.03
CA ILE A 143 11.19 9.68 20.36
C ILE A 143 11.06 8.31 19.68
N THR A 144 9.85 7.82 19.46
CA THR A 144 9.62 6.56 18.74
C THR A 144 9.92 6.69 17.25
N ALA A 145 9.71 7.87 16.66
CA ALA A 145 10.12 8.16 15.28
C ALA A 145 11.65 8.13 15.13
N ASN A 146 12.41 8.62 16.13
CA ASN A 146 13.86 8.45 16.13
C ASN A 146 14.24 6.97 16.29
N PHE A 147 13.62 6.26 17.24
CA PHE A 147 13.93 4.87 17.55
C PHE A 147 13.79 3.95 16.34
N MET A 148 12.70 4.08 15.57
CA MET A 148 12.48 3.19 14.42
C MET A 148 13.56 3.32 13.35
N ASN A 149 14.30 4.43 13.28
CA ASN A 149 15.39 4.61 12.33
C ASN A 149 16.58 3.68 12.60
N TYR A 150 16.71 3.09 13.79
CA TYR A 150 17.76 2.10 14.05
C TYR A 150 17.63 0.85 13.16
N TRP A 151 16.44 0.54 12.63
CA TRP A 151 16.23 -0.53 11.67
C TRP A 151 16.91 -0.27 10.33
N LEU A 152 17.10 0.99 9.94
CA LEU A 152 17.85 1.36 8.74
C LEU A 152 19.30 0.90 8.79
N PHE A 153 19.91 0.82 9.98
CA PHE A 153 21.32 0.45 10.14
C PHE A 153 21.56 -1.07 10.11
N LYS A 154 20.53 -1.88 9.93
CA LYS A 154 20.67 -3.32 9.69
C LYS A 154 20.88 -3.59 8.21
N ASP A 155 21.65 -4.62 7.89
CA ASP A 155 21.87 -5.04 6.49
C ASP A 155 20.57 -5.44 5.81
N ASN A 156 19.69 -6.14 6.54
CA ASN A 156 18.32 -6.41 6.16
C ASN A 156 17.38 -5.65 7.09
N SER A 157 16.98 -4.44 6.68
CA SER A 157 15.92 -3.73 7.39
C SER A 157 14.61 -4.55 7.35
N LEU A 158 13.89 -4.57 8.48
CA LEU A 158 12.58 -5.22 8.56
C LEU A 158 11.50 -4.44 7.81
N PHE A 159 11.70 -3.14 7.62
CA PHE A 159 10.67 -2.25 7.08
C PHE A 159 11.08 -1.70 5.72
N ASN A 160 10.10 -1.61 4.83
CA ASN A 160 10.20 -0.98 3.52
C ASN A 160 9.77 0.50 3.57
N ALA A 161 8.94 0.87 4.55
CA ALA A 161 8.42 2.22 4.69
C ALA A 161 8.50 2.71 6.14
N TYR A 162 8.90 3.97 6.28
CA TYR A 162 9.09 4.68 7.55
C TYR A 162 8.27 5.96 7.53
N ILE A 163 7.35 6.10 8.48
CA ILE A 163 6.60 7.35 8.69
C ILE A 163 7.10 7.99 9.98
N ASN A 164 7.99 8.95 9.82
CA ASN A 164 8.61 9.70 10.91
C ASN A 164 7.81 10.97 11.18
N ILE A 165 7.13 11.01 12.32
CA ILE A 165 6.31 12.15 12.71
C ILE A 165 7.04 12.92 13.81
N SER A 166 7.41 14.16 13.51
CA SER A 166 8.06 15.09 14.47
C SER A 166 9.17 14.44 15.32
N PRO A 167 10.23 13.87 14.71
CA PRO A 167 11.22 13.08 15.44
C PRO A 167 12.06 13.93 16.38
N THR A 168 12.24 13.46 17.62
CA THR A 168 13.29 13.93 18.53
C THR A 168 14.57 13.14 18.24
N LEU A 169 15.55 13.77 17.56
CA LEU A 169 16.71 13.10 17.01
C LEU A 169 17.79 12.77 18.05
N ALA A 170 18.23 11.52 18.09
CA ALA A 170 19.45 11.14 18.80
C ALA A 170 20.69 11.83 18.17
N PRO A 171 21.83 11.93 18.89
CA PRO A 171 23.05 12.48 18.34
C PRO A 171 23.44 11.91 16.98
N ASP A 172 23.83 12.78 16.06
CA ASP A 172 24.31 12.48 14.71
C ASP A 172 23.28 11.83 13.75
N MET A 173 22.02 11.65 14.16
CA MET A 173 21.01 11.05 13.28
C MET A 173 20.76 11.87 12.00
N GLU A 174 20.92 13.18 12.05
CA GLU A 174 20.81 14.09 10.91
C GLU A 174 21.85 13.82 9.81
N THR A 175 22.95 13.15 10.13
CA THR A 175 23.98 12.74 9.16
C THR A 175 23.97 11.23 8.90
N ARG A 176 23.70 10.42 9.92
CA ARG A 176 23.71 8.95 9.84
C ARG A 176 22.56 8.39 8.99
N VAL A 177 21.35 8.94 9.15
CA VAL A 177 20.17 8.48 8.38
C VAL A 177 20.35 8.73 6.88
N PRO A 178 20.71 9.94 6.40
CA PRO A 178 20.99 10.17 4.98
C PRO A 178 22.09 9.27 4.42
N ALA A 179 23.18 9.09 5.15
CA ALA A 179 24.29 8.23 4.73
C ALA A 179 23.83 6.77 4.56
N ARG A 180 22.95 6.29 5.44
CA ARG A 180 22.41 4.94 5.33
C ARG A 180 21.41 4.80 4.19
N LEU A 181 20.51 5.76 4.00
CA LEU A 181 19.56 5.77 2.88
C LEU A 181 20.29 5.78 1.52
N MET A 182 21.38 6.53 1.40
CA MET A 182 22.22 6.52 0.21
C MET A 182 22.81 5.12 -0.09
N ALA A 183 23.20 4.39 0.95
CA ALA A 183 23.81 3.04 0.83
C ALA A 183 22.77 1.90 0.69
N PHE A 184 21.46 2.19 0.78
CA PHE A 184 20.42 1.16 0.81
C PHE A 184 20.03 0.74 -0.60
N ASP A 185 20.14 -0.53 -0.97
CA ASP A 185 19.92 -0.99 -2.36
C ASP A 185 18.47 -1.43 -2.68
N LYS A 186 17.64 -1.61 -1.64
CA LYS A 186 16.24 -1.99 -1.81
C LYS A 186 15.34 -0.76 -1.93
N GLN A 187 14.14 -0.95 -2.47
CA GLN A 187 13.09 0.08 -2.45
C GLN A 187 12.77 0.46 -1.00
N ILE A 188 12.86 1.74 -0.70
CA ILE A 188 12.59 2.29 0.62
C ILE A 188 11.78 3.58 0.53
N PHE A 189 10.75 3.68 1.37
CA PHE A 189 9.91 4.85 1.51
C PHE A 189 10.22 5.54 2.83
N TYR A 190 10.65 6.78 2.77
CA TYR A 190 10.99 7.54 3.95
C TYR A 190 10.17 8.83 3.99
N GLN A 191 9.17 8.87 4.86
CA GLN A 191 8.29 10.01 5.04
C GLN A 191 8.69 10.77 6.30
N LEU A 192 9.01 12.05 6.18
CA LEU A 192 9.37 12.93 7.28
C LEU A 192 8.33 14.03 7.40
N ILE A 193 7.59 14.02 8.50
CA ILE A 193 6.43 14.88 8.75
C ILE A 193 6.74 15.74 9.96
N VAL A 194 6.65 17.06 9.81
CA VAL A 194 6.95 17.99 10.87
C VAL A 194 5.95 19.13 10.93
N GLU A 195 5.76 19.67 12.11
CA GLU A 195 5.09 20.94 12.34
C GLU A 195 6.01 22.11 11.94
N SER A 196 5.38 23.24 11.56
CA SER A 196 6.12 24.47 11.28
C SER A 196 6.57 25.21 12.54
N GLU A 197 6.03 24.83 13.68
CA GLU A 197 6.44 25.35 14.97
C GLU A 197 7.90 24.95 15.27
N LYS A 198 8.71 25.89 15.74
CA LYS A 198 10.14 25.63 15.97
C LYS A 198 10.34 24.83 17.26
N SER A 199 11.04 23.74 17.15
CA SER A 199 11.60 22.96 18.27
C SER A 199 13.14 23.04 18.26
N ASP A 200 13.79 22.54 19.31
CA ASP A 200 15.25 22.46 19.39
C ASP A 200 15.82 21.54 18.29
N ASP A 201 15.06 20.55 17.85
CA ASP A 201 15.44 19.64 16.76
C ASP A 201 15.19 20.19 15.36
N THR A 202 14.43 21.27 15.21
CA THR A 202 14.06 21.83 13.88
C THR A 202 15.28 22.06 12.98
N PRO A 203 16.43 22.65 13.43
CA PRO A 203 17.59 22.83 12.56
C PRO A 203 18.20 21.51 12.11
N ARG A 204 18.28 20.51 13.00
CA ARG A 204 18.83 19.19 12.71
C ARG A 204 17.95 18.40 11.76
N ILE A 205 16.62 18.45 11.93
CA ILE A 205 15.64 17.85 11.03
C ILE A 205 15.74 18.46 9.63
N LYS A 206 15.87 19.79 9.52
CA LYS A 206 16.08 20.46 8.22
C LYS A 206 17.41 20.08 7.56
N GLN A 207 18.46 19.94 8.33
CA GLN A 207 19.74 19.43 7.84
C GLN A 207 19.58 18.01 7.29
N MET A 208 18.95 17.10 8.04
CA MET A 208 18.65 15.74 7.62
C MET A 208 17.83 15.72 6.33
N SER A 209 16.73 16.49 6.27
CA SER A 209 15.86 16.59 5.10
C SER A 209 16.61 17.05 3.84
N ASN A 210 17.43 18.10 3.97
CA ASN A 210 18.23 18.59 2.85
C ASN A 210 19.24 17.54 2.35
N ALA A 211 19.88 16.82 3.28
CA ALA A 211 20.82 15.75 2.92
C ALA A 211 20.13 14.58 2.23
N ILE A 212 18.93 14.17 2.68
CA ILE A 212 18.14 13.11 2.03
C ILE A 212 17.65 13.55 0.65
N SER A 213 17.15 14.78 0.53
CA SER A 213 16.66 15.35 -0.74
C SER A 213 17.74 15.43 -1.82
N ALA A 214 19.01 15.48 -1.44
CA ALA A 214 20.15 15.51 -2.36
C ALA A 214 20.54 14.11 -2.89
N ILE A 215 19.93 13.03 -2.38
CA ILE A 215 20.20 11.67 -2.84
C ILE A 215 19.42 11.41 -4.13
N ASP A 216 20.15 11.26 -5.24
CA ASP A 216 19.59 10.88 -6.53
C ASP A 216 19.61 9.35 -6.68
N LYS A 217 18.53 8.69 -6.26
CA LYS A 217 18.42 7.23 -6.27
C LYS A 217 16.97 6.80 -6.47
N GLU A 218 16.70 6.05 -7.54
CA GLU A 218 15.35 5.56 -7.89
C GLU A 218 14.70 4.68 -6.83
N SER A 219 15.50 3.95 -6.05
CA SER A 219 15.01 3.09 -4.96
C SER A 219 14.64 3.85 -3.69
N LEU A 220 14.95 5.16 -3.58
CA LEU A 220 14.59 5.99 -2.45
C LEU A 220 13.38 6.85 -2.77
N HIS A 221 12.27 6.60 -2.09
CA HIS A 221 11.06 7.41 -2.16
C HIS A 221 10.96 8.28 -0.92
N TYR A 222 11.44 9.51 -1.04
CA TYR A 222 11.49 10.47 0.06
C TYR A 222 10.48 11.59 -0.13
N ASP A 223 9.73 11.90 0.92
CA ASP A 223 8.86 13.07 0.98
C ASP A 223 9.06 13.80 2.33
N PHE A 224 9.27 15.09 2.26
CA PHE A 224 9.30 15.99 3.41
C PHE A 224 8.01 16.81 3.45
N MET A 225 7.32 16.78 4.58
CA MET A 225 6.03 17.43 4.77
C MET A 225 6.06 18.33 6.00
N GLU A 226 6.13 19.64 5.79
CA GLU A 226 6.05 20.67 6.84
C GLU A 226 4.65 21.29 6.81
N TYR A 227 3.89 21.13 7.90
CA TYR A 227 2.50 21.61 7.98
C TYR A 227 2.40 22.93 8.74
N GLN A 228 1.97 23.98 8.03
CA GLN A 228 1.72 25.30 8.60
C GLN A 228 0.49 25.26 9.52
N GLY A 229 0.62 25.78 10.73
CA GLY A 229 -0.46 25.82 11.71
C GLY A 229 -0.72 24.51 12.45
N ALA A 230 0.04 23.46 12.16
CA ALA A 230 0.07 22.29 13.01
C ALA A 230 1.01 22.52 14.20
N ASP A 231 0.62 22.02 15.34
CA ASP A 231 1.47 21.89 16.53
C ASP A 231 1.90 20.44 16.74
N HIS A 232 2.71 20.21 17.75
CA HIS A 232 3.22 18.88 18.08
C HIS A 232 2.09 17.84 18.33
N ILE A 233 0.91 18.25 18.81
CA ILE A 233 -0.21 17.34 19.08
C ILE A 233 -0.96 16.98 17.80
N SER A 234 -1.22 17.96 16.96
CA SER A 234 -2.07 17.81 15.76
C SER A 234 -1.34 17.24 14.55
N ILE A 235 0.00 17.30 14.51
CA ILE A 235 0.79 16.95 13.34
C ILE A 235 0.56 15.52 12.83
N ALA A 236 0.33 14.56 13.71
CA ALA A 236 0.04 13.19 13.33
C ALA A 236 -1.26 13.10 12.49
N THR A 237 -2.31 13.84 12.90
CA THR A 237 -3.59 13.90 12.21
C THR A 237 -3.46 14.50 10.81
N TYR A 238 -2.58 15.49 10.62
CA TYR A 238 -2.35 16.12 9.31
C TYR A 238 -1.54 15.22 8.37
N GLY A 239 -0.57 14.48 8.88
CA GLY A 239 0.47 13.86 8.06
C GLY A 239 0.24 12.42 7.66
N ILE A 240 -0.41 11.59 8.50
CA ILE A 240 -0.52 10.14 8.26
C ILE A 240 -1.20 9.82 6.93
N GLY A 241 -2.34 10.45 6.64
CA GLY A 241 -3.07 10.23 5.38
C GLY A 241 -2.23 10.60 4.16
N LYS A 242 -1.48 11.73 4.22
CA LYS A 242 -0.61 12.13 3.12
C LYS A 242 0.59 11.20 2.95
N ALA A 243 1.14 10.66 4.02
CA ALA A 243 2.20 9.65 3.94
C ALA A 243 1.71 8.38 3.24
N PHE A 244 0.49 7.90 3.54
CA PHE A 244 -0.11 6.77 2.82
C PHE A 244 -0.32 7.08 1.34
N ASP A 245 -0.80 8.29 1.02
CA ASP A 245 -0.96 8.77 -0.35
C ASP A 245 0.34 8.69 -1.15
N ASN A 246 1.46 9.01 -0.53
CA ASN A 246 2.78 8.98 -1.15
C ASN A 246 3.33 7.55 -1.28
N ILE A 247 3.30 6.75 -0.20
CA ILE A 247 3.84 5.38 -0.15
C ILE A 247 3.10 4.46 -1.14
N PHE A 248 1.77 4.54 -1.17
CA PHE A 248 0.95 3.68 -2.02
C PHE A 248 0.61 4.30 -3.39
N ARG A 249 1.37 5.31 -3.83
CA ARG A 249 1.12 6.00 -5.11
C ARG A 249 1.04 5.06 -6.30
N MET A 250 1.92 4.06 -6.38
CA MET A 250 1.93 3.06 -7.45
C MET A 250 0.67 2.18 -7.46
N PHE A 251 0.08 1.94 -6.29
CA PHE A 251 -1.11 1.10 -6.14
C PHE A 251 -2.38 1.77 -6.69
N LYS A 252 -2.40 3.09 -6.82
CA LYS A 252 -3.56 3.84 -7.29
C LYS A 252 -3.88 3.58 -8.75
N PRO A 253 -5.16 3.69 -9.15
CA PRO A 253 -5.55 3.71 -10.55
C PRO A 253 -4.81 4.81 -11.34
N ILE A 254 -4.61 4.58 -12.63
CA ILE A 254 -3.98 5.54 -13.55
C ILE A 254 -4.72 6.88 -13.50
N SER A 255 -4.01 7.93 -13.10
CA SER A 255 -4.55 9.27 -13.04
C SER A 255 -4.54 9.96 -14.41
N PRO A 256 -5.37 11.01 -14.64
CA PRO A 256 -5.32 11.79 -15.87
C PRO A 256 -3.94 12.41 -16.14
N LYS A 257 -3.18 12.75 -15.10
CA LYS A 257 -1.81 13.24 -15.22
C LYS A 257 -0.87 12.14 -15.68
N GLU A 258 -0.91 10.98 -15.04
CA GLU A 258 -0.11 9.81 -15.38
C GLU A 258 -0.38 9.35 -16.83
N TYR A 259 -1.65 9.31 -17.24
CA TYR A 259 -2.06 9.02 -18.60
C TYR A 259 -1.40 9.94 -19.63
N LYS A 260 -1.42 11.26 -19.38
CA LYS A 260 -0.85 12.25 -20.31
C LYS A 260 0.66 12.24 -20.33
N GLU A 261 1.30 12.25 -19.16
CA GLU A 261 2.72 12.50 -19.02
C GLU A 261 3.57 11.22 -19.20
N LYS A 262 3.00 10.04 -18.90
CA LYS A 262 3.73 8.77 -18.99
C LYS A 262 3.26 7.90 -20.13
N ILE A 263 1.95 7.63 -20.28
CA ILE A 263 1.44 6.68 -21.25
C ILE A 263 1.41 7.27 -22.66
N LEU A 264 0.81 8.44 -22.85
CA LEU A 264 0.78 9.07 -24.16
C LEU A 264 2.15 9.58 -24.61
N ALA A 265 3.02 9.96 -23.71
CA ALA A 265 4.37 10.45 -24.02
C ALA A 265 5.40 9.31 -24.24
N SER A 266 5.10 8.07 -23.87
CA SER A 266 6.00 6.92 -24.09
C SER A 266 6.18 6.64 -25.59
N GLU A 267 7.34 6.14 -26.00
CA GLU A 267 7.62 5.73 -27.39
C GLU A 267 7.26 4.25 -27.64
N GLY A 268 7.15 3.45 -26.59
CA GLY A 268 6.86 2.01 -26.66
C GLY A 268 5.38 1.66 -26.71
N PRO A 269 5.05 0.35 -26.80
CA PRO A 269 3.70 -0.15 -26.73
C PRO A 269 3.03 0.26 -25.41
N VAL A 270 1.80 0.79 -25.49
CA VAL A 270 1.11 1.28 -24.28
C VAL A 270 0.73 0.16 -23.30
N PHE A 271 0.57 -1.07 -23.78
CA PHE A 271 0.31 -2.24 -22.93
C PHE A 271 1.49 -2.53 -22.01
N GLN A 272 2.73 -2.30 -22.44
CA GLN A 272 3.91 -2.52 -21.61
C GLN A 272 3.87 -1.68 -20.33
N TYR A 273 3.37 -0.45 -20.41
CA TYR A 273 3.19 0.39 -19.23
C TYR A 273 2.28 -0.25 -18.17
N LEU A 274 1.18 -0.89 -18.62
CA LEU A 274 0.28 -1.59 -17.71
C LEU A 274 0.94 -2.81 -17.07
N GLU A 275 1.61 -3.59 -17.88
CA GLU A 275 2.35 -4.79 -17.43
C GLU A 275 3.42 -4.42 -16.39
N ASP A 276 4.26 -3.41 -16.69
CA ASP A 276 5.31 -2.93 -15.80
C ASP A 276 4.74 -2.39 -14.49
N LYS A 277 3.62 -1.66 -14.54
CA LYS A 277 2.94 -1.13 -13.34
C LYS A 277 2.50 -2.27 -12.43
N TYR A 278 1.80 -3.26 -12.94
CA TYR A 278 1.26 -4.36 -12.14
C TYR A 278 2.35 -5.33 -11.67
N GLN A 279 3.40 -5.54 -12.48
CA GLN A 279 4.58 -6.28 -12.06
C GLN A 279 5.31 -5.54 -10.93
N GLY A 280 5.50 -4.24 -11.05
CA GLY A 280 6.11 -3.41 -10.00
C GLY A 280 5.33 -3.42 -8.70
N ILE A 281 3.99 -3.48 -8.76
CA ILE A 281 3.14 -3.66 -7.56
C ILE A 281 3.39 -5.03 -6.92
N GLU A 282 3.42 -6.11 -7.71
CA GLU A 282 3.69 -7.46 -7.21
C GLU A 282 5.09 -7.56 -6.59
N ASP A 283 6.11 -7.03 -7.26
CA ASP A 283 7.49 -7.04 -6.78
C ASP A 283 7.67 -6.26 -5.49
N LEU A 284 6.99 -5.12 -5.36
CA LEU A 284 7.09 -4.26 -4.17
C LEU A 284 6.32 -4.82 -2.98
N PHE A 285 5.06 -5.20 -3.19
CA PHE A 285 4.16 -5.59 -2.09
C PHE A 285 4.15 -7.10 -1.82
N GLY A 286 4.63 -7.93 -2.76
CA GLY A 286 4.69 -9.37 -2.63
C GLY A 286 3.36 -10.10 -2.85
N PHE A 287 2.41 -9.45 -3.53
CA PHE A 287 1.14 -10.05 -3.95
C PHE A 287 0.60 -9.40 -5.22
N LYS A 288 -0.22 -10.14 -5.95
CA LYS A 288 -0.87 -9.66 -7.17
C LYS A 288 -2.04 -8.76 -6.86
N LYS A 289 -2.06 -7.58 -7.46
CA LYS A 289 -3.23 -6.71 -7.49
C LYS A 289 -4.12 -7.11 -8.67
N THR A 290 -5.44 -7.22 -8.44
CA THR A 290 -6.43 -7.32 -9.52
C THR A 290 -6.37 -6.07 -10.38
N VAL A 291 -6.44 -6.23 -11.69
CA VAL A 291 -6.32 -5.09 -12.62
C VAL A 291 -7.57 -4.19 -12.52
N ASP A 292 -7.34 -2.91 -12.31
CA ASP A 292 -8.42 -1.92 -12.25
C ASP A 292 -9.04 -1.71 -13.65
N LEU A 293 -10.35 -1.66 -13.72
CA LEU A 293 -11.07 -1.36 -14.96
C LEU A 293 -10.65 0.00 -15.53
N ASN A 294 -10.44 1.01 -14.66
CA ASN A 294 -9.92 2.31 -15.06
C ASN A 294 -8.57 2.23 -15.79
N ASP A 295 -7.69 1.34 -15.35
CA ASP A 295 -6.37 1.18 -15.94
C ASP A 295 -6.46 0.52 -17.32
N ILE A 296 -7.32 -0.50 -17.46
CA ILE A 296 -7.64 -1.11 -18.77
C ILE A 296 -8.17 -0.04 -19.73
N MET A 297 -9.13 0.78 -19.26
CA MET A 297 -9.71 1.85 -20.05
C MET A 297 -8.68 2.88 -20.52
N ALA A 298 -7.77 3.25 -19.62
CA ALA A 298 -6.70 4.19 -19.94
C ALA A 298 -5.79 3.63 -21.05
N ILE A 299 -5.40 2.37 -20.96
CA ILE A 299 -4.55 1.72 -21.97
C ILE A 299 -5.29 1.53 -23.30
N TYR A 300 -6.56 1.11 -23.26
CA TYR A 300 -7.38 1.00 -24.46
C TYR A 300 -7.52 2.34 -25.18
N ALA A 301 -7.84 3.41 -24.45
CA ALA A 301 -7.92 4.76 -25.01
C ALA A 301 -6.59 5.26 -25.59
N ALA A 302 -5.47 4.94 -24.91
CA ALA A 302 -4.13 5.28 -25.38
C ALA A 302 -3.74 4.52 -26.64
N SER A 303 -4.03 3.20 -26.70
CA SER A 303 -3.82 2.35 -27.88
C SER A 303 -4.52 2.94 -29.10
N ARG A 304 -5.79 3.28 -28.98
CA ARG A 304 -6.56 3.91 -30.07
C ARG A 304 -5.97 5.29 -30.47
N LYS A 305 -5.61 6.13 -29.52
CA LYS A 305 -5.10 7.48 -29.76
C LYS A 305 -3.73 7.48 -30.41
N LYS A 306 -2.90 6.50 -30.10
CA LYS A 306 -1.53 6.35 -30.66
C LYS A 306 -1.50 5.42 -31.88
N GLU A 307 -2.64 4.87 -32.30
CA GLU A 307 -2.74 3.84 -33.37
C GLU A 307 -1.88 2.61 -33.08
N ASP A 308 -1.71 2.29 -31.76
CA ASP A 308 -0.93 1.16 -31.28
C ASP A 308 -1.79 -0.11 -31.28
N VAL A 309 -1.93 -0.70 -32.46
CA VAL A 309 -2.74 -1.90 -32.71
C VAL A 309 -2.19 -3.12 -31.94
N GLU A 310 -0.88 -3.22 -31.84
CA GLU A 310 -0.21 -4.37 -31.21
C GLU A 310 -0.51 -4.49 -29.72
N SER A 311 -0.79 -3.39 -29.03
CA SER A 311 -1.20 -3.39 -27.63
C SER A 311 -2.61 -3.95 -27.40
N LEU A 312 -3.49 -3.97 -28.40
CA LEU A 312 -4.85 -4.52 -28.26
C LEU A 312 -4.85 -6.02 -28.02
N LYS A 313 -3.91 -6.76 -28.62
CA LYS A 313 -3.87 -8.23 -28.49
C LYS A 313 -3.54 -8.68 -27.05
N PRO A 314 -2.45 -8.25 -26.42
CA PRO A 314 -2.16 -8.60 -25.05
C PRO A 314 -3.18 -8.03 -24.07
N LEU A 315 -3.69 -6.81 -24.31
CA LEU A 315 -4.78 -6.23 -23.49
C LEU A 315 -6.04 -7.11 -23.52
N SER A 316 -6.44 -7.60 -24.70
CA SER A 316 -7.54 -8.56 -24.83
C SER A 316 -7.29 -9.82 -24.01
N GLY A 317 -6.07 -10.37 -24.07
CA GLY A 317 -5.67 -11.54 -23.29
C GLY A 317 -5.80 -11.31 -21.79
N MET A 318 -5.35 -10.17 -21.30
CA MET A 318 -5.50 -9.76 -19.90
C MET A 318 -6.97 -9.63 -19.51
N CYS A 319 -7.79 -8.97 -20.33
CA CYS A 319 -9.23 -8.81 -20.06
C CYS A 319 -9.98 -10.14 -20.00
N LYS A 320 -9.67 -11.10 -20.88
CA LYS A 320 -10.28 -12.44 -20.84
C LYS A 320 -9.95 -13.20 -19.56
N LYS A 321 -8.78 -12.93 -18.97
CA LYS A 321 -8.34 -13.56 -17.72
C LYS A 321 -8.95 -12.90 -16.49
N GLU A 322 -8.90 -11.56 -16.43
CA GLU A 322 -9.31 -10.80 -15.25
C GLU A 322 -10.83 -10.54 -15.21
N PHE A 323 -11.50 -10.51 -16.37
CA PHE A 323 -12.94 -10.27 -16.54
C PHE A 323 -13.57 -11.31 -17.49
N PRO A 324 -13.51 -12.60 -17.14
CA PRO A 324 -13.83 -13.71 -18.07
C PRO A 324 -15.27 -13.72 -18.58
N ASP A 325 -16.21 -13.21 -17.79
CA ASP A 325 -17.63 -13.22 -18.13
C ASP A 325 -18.06 -12.02 -18.97
N THR A 326 -17.17 -11.04 -19.19
CA THR A 326 -17.49 -9.81 -19.90
C THR A 326 -17.07 -9.82 -21.36
N MET A 327 -17.77 -9.03 -22.17
CA MET A 327 -17.49 -8.86 -23.60
C MET A 327 -16.14 -8.21 -23.90
N MET A 328 -15.50 -7.54 -22.92
CA MET A 328 -14.34 -6.65 -23.10
C MET A 328 -13.16 -7.31 -23.82
N GLY A 329 -12.76 -8.49 -23.37
CA GLY A 329 -11.63 -9.19 -23.97
C GLY A 329 -11.88 -9.58 -25.43
N PHE A 330 -13.09 -10.05 -25.77
CA PHE A 330 -13.43 -10.37 -27.16
C PHE A 330 -13.66 -9.12 -28.00
N TYR A 331 -14.18 -8.04 -27.45
CA TYR A 331 -14.36 -6.79 -28.17
C TYR A 331 -13.00 -6.19 -28.60
N PHE A 332 -12.03 -6.11 -27.71
CA PHE A 332 -10.67 -5.63 -28.04
C PHE A 332 -9.94 -6.53 -29.03
N GLU A 333 -10.14 -7.85 -28.95
CA GLU A 333 -9.57 -8.77 -29.95
C GLU A 333 -10.25 -8.62 -31.32
N GLY A 334 -11.56 -8.31 -31.35
CA GLY A 334 -12.29 -8.00 -32.57
C GLY A 334 -11.71 -6.76 -33.25
N GLU A 335 -11.48 -5.68 -32.51
CA GLU A 335 -10.84 -4.46 -33.03
C GLU A 335 -9.40 -4.72 -33.51
N TYR A 336 -8.63 -5.52 -32.78
CA TYR A 336 -7.30 -5.95 -33.24
C TYR A 336 -7.34 -6.59 -34.63
N TYR A 337 -8.22 -7.58 -34.86
CA TYR A 337 -8.37 -8.23 -36.17
C TYR A 337 -8.93 -7.30 -37.24
N GLU A 338 -9.84 -6.40 -36.89
CA GLU A 338 -10.37 -5.40 -37.81
C GLU A 338 -9.24 -4.49 -38.33
N GLN A 339 -8.38 -3.98 -37.46
CA GLN A 339 -7.28 -3.10 -37.81
C GLN A 339 -6.15 -3.82 -38.60
N LEU A 340 -6.00 -5.13 -38.39
CA LEU A 340 -5.10 -5.95 -39.21
C LEU A 340 -5.64 -6.28 -40.61
N GLY A 341 -6.87 -5.88 -40.94
CA GLY A 341 -7.49 -6.22 -42.19
C GLY A 341 -7.89 -7.70 -42.29
N GLU A 342 -8.24 -8.32 -41.14
CA GLU A 342 -8.71 -9.71 -41.05
C GLU A 342 -10.24 -9.76 -40.74
N PRO A 343 -11.11 -9.27 -41.66
CA PRO A 343 -12.52 -9.01 -41.35
C PRO A 343 -13.29 -10.27 -40.91
N LYS A 344 -12.94 -11.44 -41.45
CA LYS A 344 -13.60 -12.71 -41.10
C LYS A 344 -13.30 -13.12 -39.65
N LYS A 345 -12.10 -12.87 -39.16
CA LYS A 345 -11.74 -13.11 -37.75
C LYS A 345 -12.41 -12.08 -36.87
N ALA A 346 -12.36 -10.80 -37.26
CA ALA A 346 -13.01 -9.71 -36.54
C ALA A 346 -14.50 -10.00 -36.34
N PHE A 347 -15.22 -10.33 -37.41
CA PHE A 347 -16.65 -10.68 -37.37
C PHE A 347 -16.95 -11.77 -36.34
N LYS A 348 -16.28 -12.93 -36.44
CA LYS A 348 -16.49 -14.05 -35.50
C LYS A 348 -16.15 -13.70 -34.05
N THR A 349 -15.23 -12.77 -33.86
CA THR A 349 -14.77 -12.36 -32.52
C THR A 349 -15.78 -11.36 -31.92
N PHE A 350 -16.33 -10.45 -32.70
CA PHE A 350 -17.41 -9.57 -32.24
C PHE A 350 -18.73 -10.35 -31.96
N GLU A 351 -19.01 -11.43 -32.71
CA GLU A 351 -20.15 -12.31 -32.35
C GLU A 351 -19.96 -12.95 -30.97
N LYS A 352 -18.74 -13.35 -30.62
CA LYS A 352 -18.41 -13.85 -29.27
C LYS A 352 -18.58 -12.75 -28.23
N ALA A 353 -18.11 -11.54 -28.52
CA ALA A 353 -18.28 -10.40 -27.62
C ALA A 353 -19.77 -10.14 -27.36
N PHE A 354 -20.58 -10.12 -28.38
CA PHE A 354 -22.04 -9.90 -28.29
C PHE A 354 -22.76 -10.94 -27.40
N ALA A 355 -22.24 -12.16 -27.33
CA ALA A 355 -22.80 -13.22 -26.50
C ALA A 355 -22.40 -13.11 -25.00
N MET A 356 -21.46 -12.23 -24.65
CA MET A 356 -20.96 -12.04 -23.28
C MET A 356 -21.70 -10.89 -22.57
N ASP A 357 -21.45 -10.73 -21.26
CA ASP A 357 -22.05 -9.66 -20.48
C ASP A 357 -21.45 -8.29 -20.82
N GLU A 358 -22.31 -7.28 -20.85
CA GLU A 358 -21.87 -5.89 -20.96
C GLU A 358 -21.03 -5.47 -19.76
N ILE A 359 -20.15 -4.51 -19.97
CA ILE A 359 -19.34 -3.94 -18.90
C ILE A 359 -19.18 -2.43 -19.11
N ASP A 360 -19.72 -1.65 -18.16
CA ASP A 360 -19.62 -0.20 -18.05
C ASP A 360 -19.74 0.51 -19.42
N PHE A 361 -18.62 0.81 -20.08
CA PHE A 361 -18.53 1.55 -21.34
C PHE A 361 -18.73 0.70 -22.62
N LEU A 362 -18.76 -0.64 -22.51
CA LEU A 362 -18.95 -1.55 -23.65
C LEU A 362 -20.32 -2.19 -23.59
N THR A 363 -21.13 -1.92 -24.65
CA THR A 363 -22.50 -2.42 -24.78
C THR A 363 -22.63 -3.41 -25.94
N LYS A 364 -23.65 -4.24 -25.88
CA LYS A 364 -23.99 -5.15 -26.99
C LYS A 364 -24.32 -4.40 -28.27
N GLU A 365 -24.89 -3.19 -28.17
CA GLU A 365 -25.16 -2.33 -29.31
C GLU A 365 -23.87 -2.00 -30.08
N MET A 366 -22.78 -1.63 -29.37
CA MET A 366 -21.49 -1.37 -30.01
C MET A 366 -20.90 -2.59 -30.73
N ALA A 367 -21.04 -3.79 -30.16
CA ALA A 367 -20.62 -5.02 -30.82
C ALA A 367 -21.47 -5.33 -32.04
N LEU A 368 -22.80 -5.07 -31.97
CA LEU A 368 -23.72 -5.26 -33.08
C LEU A 368 -23.42 -4.30 -34.22
N GLU A 369 -23.14 -3.02 -33.95
CA GLU A 369 -22.71 -2.04 -34.95
C GLU A 369 -21.48 -2.53 -35.74
N LYS A 370 -20.47 -3.08 -35.02
CA LYS A 370 -19.29 -3.67 -35.65
C LYS A 370 -19.63 -4.88 -36.53
N ILE A 371 -20.49 -5.78 -36.05
CA ILE A 371 -20.96 -6.95 -36.79
C ILE A 371 -21.67 -6.52 -38.06
N ASP A 372 -22.61 -5.57 -37.99
CA ASP A 372 -23.40 -5.12 -39.12
C ASP A 372 -22.56 -4.36 -40.16
N ALA A 373 -21.61 -3.54 -39.73
CA ALA A 373 -20.64 -2.91 -40.62
C ALA A 373 -19.83 -3.95 -41.42
N LEU A 374 -19.29 -4.97 -40.74
CA LEU A 374 -18.53 -6.05 -41.40
C LEU A 374 -19.40 -6.89 -42.35
N LYS A 375 -20.69 -7.11 -42.03
CA LYS A 375 -21.62 -7.75 -42.95
C LYS A 375 -21.86 -6.92 -44.21
N ALA A 376 -22.06 -5.63 -44.04
CA ALA A 376 -22.33 -4.72 -45.17
C ALA A 376 -21.11 -4.62 -46.11
N ASP A 377 -19.90 -4.56 -45.56
CA ASP A 377 -18.69 -4.36 -46.33
C ASP A 377 -18.16 -5.64 -47.01
N PHE A 378 -18.37 -6.80 -46.40
CA PHE A 378 -17.77 -8.08 -46.85
C PHE A 378 -18.80 -9.18 -47.17
N GLY A 379 -20.08 -8.95 -46.97
CA GLY A 379 -21.13 -9.88 -47.38
C GLY A 379 -21.27 -11.15 -46.54
N TYR A 380 -20.97 -11.07 -45.24
CA TYR A 380 -21.07 -12.21 -44.28
C TYR A 380 -22.51 -12.52 -43.87
#